data_6031256469e0aeabadaf24adbe952cd7
#
_entry.id   6031256469e0aeabadaf24adbe952cd7
#
_cell.length_a   1.000
_cell.length_b   1.000
_cell.length_c   1.000
_cell.angle_alpha   90.00
_cell.angle_beta   90.00
_cell.angle_gamma   90.00
#
_symmetry.space_group_name_H-M   'P 1'
#
loop_
_entity.id
_entity.type
_entity.pdbx_description
1 polymer ?
#
loop_
_entity_poly.entity_id
_entity_poly.type
_entity_poly.pdbx_seq_one_letter_code
_entity_poly.pdbx_strand_id
1 'polypeptide(L)'
;MPLKLTTYYHGKDIPDLPGNNTFHSKELFQIYEATPGYSPLLIVATEDGKPVARLLAAIRKTKKWLPSCLVKQCVVYGEGEFLEKTFTAEQKDSLPNIREREEEVFGEMLEHLTQEASRTCILIEFRNLDNSMFGYRSFRNNDYFPVNWLRVRNSLHSSKKAEDRFSPSRLRQIKKGLKNGAKVEEAHTTDEIRDFSRMRSE
;
A
#
# COMPACT_ATOMS: atom_id res chain seq x y z
N MET A 1 -16.55 -6.20 21.54
CA MET A 1 -17.34 -4.99 21.28
C MET A 1 -17.57 -4.89 19.79
N PRO A 2 -18.67 -4.32 19.29
CA PRO A 2 -18.92 -4.31 17.86
C PRO A 2 -17.97 -3.32 17.15
N LEU A 3 -17.24 -3.83 16.16
CA LEU A 3 -16.46 -3.04 15.25
C LEU A 3 -17.40 -2.28 14.31
N LYS A 4 -17.16 -0.98 14.14
CA LYS A 4 -17.90 -0.15 13.18
C LYS A 4 -16.99 0.21 12.01
N LEU A 5 -17.37 -0.15 10.81
CA LEU A 5 -16.68 0.22 9.58
C LEU A 5 -17.34 1.43 8.92
N THR A 6 -16.54 2.40 8.53
CA THR A 6 -17.00 3.60 7.82
C THR A 6 -16.15 3.76 6.57
N THR A 7 -16.79 3.92 5.40
CA THR A 7 -16.11 4.14 4.13
C THR A 7 -16.19 5.60 3.73
N TYR A 8 -15.05 6.18 3.40
CA TYR A 8 -14.91 7.54 2.89
C TYR A 8 -14.57 7.51 1.40
N TYR A 9 -15.30 8.30 0.62
CA TYR A 9 -15.12 8.42 -0.83
C TYR A 9 -14.58 9.79 -1.25
N HIS A 10 -14.49 10.74 -0.30
CA HIS A 10 -13.96 12.08 -0.53
C HIS A 10 -12.98 12.49 0.57
N GLY A 11 -11.84 13.01 0.16
CA GLY A 11 -10.76 13.41 1.08
C GLY A 11 -11.15 14.44 2.11
N LYS A 12 -12.11 15.32 1.78
CA LYS A 12 -12.65 16.33 2.70
C LYS A 12 -13.42 15.74 3.89
N ASP A 13 -14.00 14.55 3.71
CA ASP A 13 -14.82 13.89 4.72
C ASP A 13 -13.99 12.99 5.66
N ILE A 14 -12.73 12.75 5.33
CA ILE A 14 -11.81 11.94 6.14
C ILE A 14 -11.41 12.76 7.38
N PRO A 15 -11.69 12.24 8.59
CA PRO A 15 -11.22 12.87 9.81
C PRO A 15 -9.69 12.86 9.91
N ASP A 16 -9.17 13.64 10.84
CA ASP A 16 -7.76 13.58 11.17
C ASP A 16 -7.50 12.28 11.96
N LEU A 17 -6.66 11.41 11.39
CA LEU A 17 -6.38 10.08 11.94
C LEU A 17 -4.91 9.99 12.30
N PRO A 18 -4.56 9.43 13.47
CA PRO A 18 -3.18 9.16 13.82
C PRO A 18 -2.57 8.13 12.84
N GLY A 19 -1.24 8.01 12.86
CA GLY A 19 -0.51 7.04 12.05
C GLY A 19 0.40 7.71 11.03
N ASN A 20 1.32 6.92 10.48
CA ASN A 20 2.38 7.40 9.60
C ASN A 20 2.60 6.52 8.36
N ASN A 21 1.71 5.56 8.11
CA ASN A 21 1.80 4.71 6.92
C ASN A 21 1.34 5.48 5.68
N THR A 22 2.28 5.88 4.85
CA THR A 22 2.01 6.61 3.61
C THR A 22 1.01 5.91 2.70
N PHE A 23 1.01 4.57 2.64
CA PHE A 23 0.12 3.81 1.77
C PHE A 23 -1.35 3.85 2.20
N HIS A 24 -1.62 4.25 3.44
CA HIS A 24 -2.97 4.37 3.99
C HIS A 24 -3.29 5.78 4.50
N SER A 25 -2.49 6.77 4.07
CA SER A 25 -2.61 8.15 4.51
C SER A 25 -3.72 8.92 3.77
N LYS A 26 -4.19 10.00 4.40
CA LYS A 26 -5.12 10.96 3.81
C LYS A 26 -4.50 11.68 2.61
N GLU A 27 -3.21 11.95 2.66
CA GLU A 27 -2.45 12.61 1.60
C GLU A 27 -2.42 11.75 0.34
N LEU A 28 -2.15 10.45 0.47
CA LEU A 28 -2.20 9.53 -0.68
C LEU A 28 -3.61 9.38 -1.23
N PHE A 29 -4.64 9.37 -0.35
CA PHE A 29 -6.03 9.40 -0.79
C PHE A 29 -6.31 10.61 -1.68
N GLN A 30 -5.91 11.82 -1.24
CA GLN A 30 -6.10 13.06 -1.99
C GLN A 30 -5.36 13.07 -3.33
N ILE A 31 -4.16 12.48 -3.37
CA ILE A 31 -3.41 12.30 -4.62
C ILE A 31 -4.18 11.40 -5.58
N TYR A 32 -4.73 10.28 -5.12
CA TYR A 32 -5.57 9.43 -5.96
C TYR A 32 -6.85 10.13 -6.41
N GLU A 33 -7.53 10.86 -5.52
CA GLU A 33 -8.75 11.61 -5.84
C GLU A 33 -8.49 12.68 -6.91
N ALA A 34 -7.34 13.35 -6.86
CA ALA A 34 -6.92 14.34 -7.85
C ALA A 34 -6.39 13.72 -9.16
N THR A 35 -6.12 12.41 -9.20
CA THR A 35 -5.53 11.74 -10.35
C THR A 35 -6.63 11.22 -11.30
N PRO A 36 -6.67 11.66 -12.57
CA PRO A 36 -7.67 11.19 -13.53
C PRO A 36 -7.66 9.67 -13.70
N GLY A 37 -8.82 9.04 -13.60
CA GLY A 37 -8.99 7.60 -13.76
C GLY A 37 -8.80 6.79 -12.48
N TYR A 38 -8.56 7.44 -11.36
CA TYR A 38 -8.57 6.86 -10.03
C TYR A 38 -9.81 7.26 -9.24
N SER A 39 -10.31 6.35 -8.41
CA SER A 39 -11.39 6.58 -7.46
C SER A 39 -10.97 5.89 -6.16
N PRO A 40 -10.39 6.61 -5.21
CA PRO A 40 -9.99 6.02 -3.94
C PRO A 40 -11.19 5.77 -3.03
N LEU A 41 -11.04 4.83 -2.11
CA LEU A 41 -11.89 4.65 -0.95
C LEU A 41 -11.04 4.33 0.27
N LEU A 42 -11.39 4.89 1.42
CA LEU A 42 -10.75 4.65 2.69
C LEU A 42 -11.75 4.04 3.65
N ILE A 43 -11.46 2.83 4.12
CA ILE A 43 -12.22 2.17 5.17
C ILE A 43 -11.53 2.47 6.49
N VAL A 44 -12.30 2.95 7.47
CA VAL A 44 -11.84 3.18 8.84
C VAL A 44 -12.64 2.29 9.77
N ALA A 45 -11.92 1.49 10.55
CA ALA A 45 -12.48 0.67 11.60
C ALA A 45 -12.41 1.45 12.92
N THR A 46 -13.52 1.49 13.66
CA THR A 46 -13.63 2.16 14.95
C THR A 46 -14.20 1.21 16.00
N GLU A 47 -13.63 1.25 17.20
CA GLU A 47 -14.14 0.62 18.41
C GLU A 47 -14.39 1.69 19.47
N ASP A 48 -15.54 1.66 20.10
CA ASP A 48 -15.93 2.65 21.13
C ASP A 48 -15.73 4.12 20.69
N GLY A 49 -15.96 4.39 19.40
CA GLY A 49 -15.78 5.71 18.83
C GLY A 49 -14.32 6.10 18.53
N LYS A 50 -13.36 5.22 18.80
CA LYS A 50 -11.94 5.46 18.50
C LYS A 50 -11.52 4.71 17.22
N PRO A 51 -10.78 5.34 16.32
CA PRO A 51 -10.26 4.65 15.15
C PRO A 51 -9.15 3.67 15.56
N VAL A 52 -9.29 2.40 15.16
CA VAL A 52 -8.34 1.32 15.49
C VAL A 52 -7.55 0.86 14.27
N ALA A 53 -8.11 0.98 13.07
CA ALA A 53 -7.41 0.65 11.83
C ALA A 53 -7.95 1.44 10.64
N ARG A 54 -7.14 1.53 9.58
CA ARG A 54 -7.55 2.10 8.29
C ARG A 54 -6.98 1.30 7.12
N LEU A 55 -7.73 1.26 6.03
CA LEU A 55 -7.37 0.56 4.79
C LEU A 55 -7.72 1.44 3.59
N LEU A 56 -6.70 1.88 2.85
CA LEU A 56 -6.87 2.65 1.62
C LEU A 56 -6.82 1.72 0.42
N ALA A 57 -7.85 1.79 -0.42
CA ALA A 57 -7.88 1.14 -1.71
C ALA A 57 -8.05 2.17 -2.84
N ALA A 58 -7.47 1.89 -3.98
CA ALA A 58 -7.60 2.71 -5.17
C ALA A 58 -8.23 1.93 -6.31
N ILE A 59 -9.41 2.33 -6.74
CA ILE A 59 -10.06 1.80 -7.93
C ILE A 59 -9.52 2.56 -9.14
N ARG A 60 -8.95 1.84 -10.09
CA ARG A 60 -8.41 2.43 -11.32
C ARG A 60 -8.99 1.78 -12.57
N LYS A 61 -9.12 2.57 -13.64
CA LYS A 61 -9.48 2.08 -14.96
C LYS A 61 -8.21 1.69 -15.70
N THR A 62 -8.09 0.40 -16.07
CA THR A 62 -6.87 -0.13 -16.71
C THR A 62 -6.79 0.13 -18.20
N LYS A 63 -7.94 0.26 -18.90
CA LYS A 63 -7.99 0.52 -20.35
C LYS A 63 -9.02 1.59 -20.67
N LYS A 64 -8.61 2.66 -21.34
CA LYS A 64 -9.46 3.82 -21.64
C LYS A 64 -10.60 3.53 -22.62
N TRP A 65 -10.39 2.58 -23.55
CA TRP A 65 -11.30 2.30 -24.67
C TRP A 65 -12.38 1.24 -24.37
N LEU A 66 -12.26 0.49 -23.25
CA LEU A 66 -13.24 -0.51 -22.85
C LEU A 66 -14.27 0.07 -21.87
N PRO A 67 -15.50 -0.51 -21.80
CA PRO A 67 -16.47 -0.13 -20.79
C PRO A 67 -15.91 -0.22 -19.38
N SER A 68 -16.27 0.72 -18.52
CA SER A 68 -15.71 0.83 -17.15
C SER A 68 -15.96 -0.42 -16.30
N CYS A 69 -17.10 -1.08 -16.49
CA CYS A 69 -17.44 -2.31 -15.77
C CYS A 69 -16.51 -3.49 -16.07
N LEU A 70 -15.84 -3.48 -17.23
CA LEU A 70 -14.95 -4.57 -17.65
C LEU A 70 -13.46 -4.30 -17.39
N VAL A 71 -13.10 -3.12 -16.85
CA VAL A 71 -11.69 -2.69 -16.81
C VAL A 71 -11.33 -2.00 -15.51
N LYS A 72 -12.22 -1.95 -14.54
CA LYS A 72 -11.88 -1.42 -13.22
C LYS A 72 -11.19 -2.48 -12.39
N GLN A 73 -10.12 -2.07 -11.75
CA GLN A 73 -9.34 -2.85 -10.82
C GLN A 73 -9.22 -2.09 -9.51
N CYS A 74 -9.49 -2.76 -8.41
CA CYS A 74 -9.22 -2.26 -7.07
C CYS A 74 -7.84 -2.73 -6.63
N VAL A 75 -6.99 -1.83 -6.17
CA VAL A 75 -5.63 -2.15 -5.70
C VAL A 75 -5.46 -1.62 -4.28
N VAL A 76 -4.95 -2.47 -3.41
CA VAL A 76 -4.55 -2.15 -2.04
C VAL A 76 -3.06 -2.41 -1.88
N TYR A 77 -2.34 -1.46 -1.28
CA TYR A 77 -0.93 -1.61 -0.96
C TYR A 77 -0.74 -1.89 0.53
N GLY A 78 -0.24 -3.09 0.85
CA GLY A 78 -0.05 -3.52 2.23
C GLY A 78 -1.29 -4.16 2.84
N GLU A 79 -1.27 -4.27 4.15
CA GLU A 79 -2.23 -4.98 5.00
C GLU A 79 -3.11 -4.05 5.83
N GLY A 80 -3.12 -2.75 5.49
CA GLY A 80 -3.76 -1.73 6.30
C GLY A 80 -2.79 -1.09 7.30
N GLU A 81 -3.29 -0.17 8.07
CA GLU A 81 -2.58 0.44 9.19
C GLU A 81 -3.41 0.31 10.46
N PHE A 82 -2.82 -0.28 11.49
CA PHE A 82 -3.40 -0.42 12.82
C PHE A 82 -2.91 0.73 13.68
N LEU A 83 -3.83 1.50 14.24
CA LEU A 83 -3.56 2.82 14.82
C LEU A 83 -3.18 2.74 16.31
N GLU A 84 -3.52 1.64 16.98
CA GLU A 84 -3.15 1.40 18.38
C GLU A 84 -1.77 0.72 18.49
N LYS A 85 -0.70 1.43 18.13
CA LYS A 85 0.67 0.93 18.30
C LYS A 85 1.44 1.64 19.42
N THR A 86 0.86 1.80 20.57
CA THR A 86 1.63 2.16 21.77
C THR A 86 1.90 0.90 22.61
N PHE A 87 2.82 0.06 22.11
CA PHE A 87 3.29 -1.07 22.91
C PHE A 87 4.17 -0.56 24.05
N THR A 88 3.66 -0.60 25.27
CA THR A 88 4.49 -0.53 26.48
C THR A 88 5.30 -1.84 26.61
N ALA A 89 6.42 -1.78 27.33
CA ALA A 89 7.27 -2.96 27.55
C ALA A 89 6.50 -4.16 28.17
N GLU A 90 5.43 -3.90 28.91
CA GLU A 90 4.55 -4.89 29.54
C GLU A 90 3.63 -5.62 28.54
N GLN A 91 3.38 -5.05 27.36
CA GLN A 91 2.52 -5.63 26.34
C GLN A 91 3.26 -6.60 25.40
N LYS A 92 4.58 -6.75 25.53
CA LYS A 92 5.34 -7.74 24.74
C LYS A 92 4.89 -9.18 24.98
N ASP A 93 4.42 -9.50 26.17
CA ASP A 93 3.89 -10.82 26.51
C ASP A 93 2.50 -11.10 25.91
N SER A 94 1.84 -10.05 25.39
CA SER A 94 0.51 -10.11 24.76
C SER A 94 0.59 -10.11 23.23
N LEU A 95 1.77 -10.17 22.61
CA LEU A 95 1.98 -10.10 21.16
C LEU A 95 1.11 -11.08 20.33
N PRO A 96 0.88 -12.34 20.74
CA PRO A 96 0.01 -13.25 20.00
C PRO A 96 -1.43 -12.73 19.93
N ASN A 97 -1.99 -12.25 21.04
CA ASN A 97 -3.36 -11.78 21.14
C ASN A 97 -3.60 -10.49 20.33
N ILE A 98 -2.59 -9.62 20.27
CA ILE A 98 -2.65 -8.37 19.50
C ILE A 98 -2.68 -8.69 18.01
N ARG A 99 -1.83 -9.61 17.55
CA ARG A 99 -1.78 -10.04 16.18
C ARG A 99 -3.07 -10.72 15.72
N GLU A 100 -3.66 -11.52 16.58
CA GLU A 100 -4.93 -12.19 16.37
C GLU A 100 -6.05 -11.14 16.22
N ARG A 101 -6.06 -10.10 17.07
CA ARG A 101 -7.00 -8.98 16.96
C ARG A 101 -6.81 -8.15 15.69
N GLU A 102 -5.57 -7.86 15.31
CA GLU A 102 -5.27 -7.18 14.03
C GLU A 102 -5.80 -7.99 12.83
N GLU A 103 -5.63 -9.32 12.84
CA GLU A 103 -6.16 -10.20 11.78
C GLU A 103 -7.69 -10.27 11.76
N GLU A 104 -8.36 -10.22 12.90
CA GLU A 104 -9.82 -10.13 12.98
C GLU A 104 -10.33 -8.82 12.38
N VAL A 105 -9.78 -7.67 12.82
CA VAL A 105 -10.14 -6.34 12.30
C VAL A 105 -9.85 -6.26 10.80
N PHE A 106 -8.71 -6.79 10.36
CA PHE A 106 -8.38 -6.89 8.96
C PHE A 106 -9.41 -7.72 8.18
N GLY A 107 -9.83 -8.85 8.74
CA GLY A 107 -10.82 -9.72 8.13
C GLY A 107 -12.15 -9.02 7.85
N GLU A 108 -12.66 -8.26 8.82
CA GLU A 108 -13.88 -7.47 8.65
C GLU A 108 -13.71 -6.35 7.60
N MET A 109 -12.57 -5.64 7.63
CA MET A 109 -12.26 -4.62 6.61
C MET A 109 -12.12 -5.23 5.20
N LEU A 110 -11.51 -6.41 5.08
CA LEU A 110 -11.35 -7.14 3.82
C LEU A 110 -12.69 -7.55 3.24
N GLU A 111 -13.57 -8.13 4.06
CA GLU A 111 -14.92 -8.51 3.65
C GLU A 111 -15.71 -7.29 3.16
N HIS A 112 -15.70 -6.21 3.93
CA HIS A 112 -16.36 -4.96 3.58
C HIS A 112 -15.83 -4.37 2.27
N LEU A 113 -14.50 -4.32 2.11
CA LEU A 113 -13.86 -3.87 0.87
C LEU A 113 -14.28 -4.74 -0.32
N THR A 114 -14.30 -6.06 -0.13
CA THR A 114 -14.68 -7.02 -1.18
C THR A 114 -16.11 -6.78 -1.63
N GLN A 115 -17.04 -6.59 -0.71
CA GLN A 115 -18.44 -6.27 -1.01
C GLN A 115 -18.60 -4.94 -1.77
N GLU A 116 -17.85 -3.89 -1.36
CA GLU A 116 -17.89 -2.60 -2.04
C GLU A 116 -17.26 -2.64 -3.43
N ALA A 117 -16.05 -3.21 -3.54
CA ALA A 117 -15.28 -3.19 -4.77
C ALA A 117 -15.84 -4.14 -5.84
N SER A 118 -16.38 -5.30 -5.46
CA SER A 118 -16.91 -6.30 -6.39
C SER A 118 -18.12 -5.78 -7.21
N ARG A 119 -18.82 -4.76 -6.72
CA ARG A 119 -19.91 -4.11 -7.46
C ARG A 119 -19.45 -3.42 -8.76
N THR A 120 -18.19 -3.02 -8.83
CA THR A 120 -17.68 -2.21 -9.94
C THR A 120 -16.37 -2.69 -10.54
N CYS A 121 -15.64 -3.56 -9.84
CA CYS A 121 -14.32 -4.04 -10.24
C CYS A 121 -14.37 -5.52 -10.61
N ILE A 122 -13.65 -5.88 -11.66
CA ILE A 122 -13.47 -7.28 -12.08
C ILE A 122 -12.30 -7.96 -11.35
N LEU A 123 -11.46 -7.18 -10.71
CA LEU A 123 -10.27 -7.68 -10.00
C LEU A 123 -10.02 -6.82 -8.77
N ILE A 124 -9.78 -7.48 -7.65
CA ILE A 124 -9.31 -6.86 -6.42
C ILE A 124 -7.93 -7.45 -6.14
N GLU A 125 -6.92 -6.61 -6.05
CA GLU A 125 -5.52 -7.00 -5.88
C GLU A 125 -4.97 -6.41 -4.58
N PHE A 126 -4.50 -7.26 -3.69
CA PHE A 126 -3.69 -6.88 -2.54
C PHE A 126 -2.22 -7.08 -2.86
N ARG A 127 -1.45 -6.03 -2.71
CA ARG A 127 0.01 -6.04 -2.83
C ARG A 127 0.60 -6.02 -1.43
N ASN A 128 0.61 -7.18 -0.80
CA ASN A 128 1.20 -7.30 0.51
C ASN A 128 2.71 -7.05 0.42
N LEU A 129 3.18 -6.11 1.22
CA LEU A 129 4.56 -5.67 1.17
C LEU A 129 5.44 -6.35 2.22
N ASP A 130 4.88 -6.86 3.33
CA ASP A 130 5.68 -7.34 4.44
C ASP A 130 5.48 -8.81 4.79
N ASN A 131 4.33 -9.20 5.29
CA ASN A 131 4.08 -10.55 5.76
C ASN A 131 3.06 -11.27 4.86
N SER A 132 3.52 -12.24 4.07
CA SER A 132 2.64 -13.01 3.18
C SER A 132 1.65 -13.93 3.91
N MET A 133 1.83 -14.14 5.21
CA MET A 133 0.95 -15.00 6.01
C MET A 133 -0.10 -14.20 6.80
N PHE A 134 0.06 -12.88 6.92
CA PHE A 134 -0.92 -12.03 7.59
C PHE A 134 -2.25 -12.07 6.86
N GLY A 135 -3.34 -12.27 7.60
CA GLY A 135 -4.69 -12.33 7.05
C GLY A 135 -4.96 -13.50 6.11
N TYR A 136 -4.08 -14.52 6.05
CA TYR A 136 -4.22 -15.63 5.11
C TYR A 136 -5.60 -16.30 5.17
N ARG A 137 -6.13 -16.54 6.39
CA ARG A 137 -7.46 -17.13 6.57
C ARG A 137 -8.54 -16.23 6.03
N SER A 138 -8.49 -14.93 6.34
CA SER A 138 -9.45 -13.93 5.86
C SER A 138 -9.44 -13.82 4.35
N PHE A 139 -8.27 -13.82 3.72
CA PHE A 139 -8.15 -13.87 2.26
C PHE A 139 -8.81 -15.12 1.67
N ARG A 140 -8.54 -16.30 2.24
CA ARG A 140 -9.13 -17.55 1.75
C ARG A 140 -10.64 -17.61 1.92
N ASN A 141 -11.18 -17.07 3.00
CA ASN A 141 -12.62 -17.01 3.28
C ASN A 141 -13.36 -16.04 2.33
N ASN A 142 -12.65 -15.08 1.75
CA ASN A 142 -13.19 -14.12 0.78
C ASN A 142 -12.80 -14.45 -0.68
N ASP A 143 -12.48 -15.71 -0.98
CA ASP A 143 -12.17 -16.21 -2.32
C ASP A 143 -10.92 -15.59 -2.97
N TYR A 144 -10.03 -15.01 -2.19
CA TYR A 144 -8.72 -14.60 -2.69
C TYR A 144 -7.77 -15.77 -2.78
N PHE A 145 -6.90 -15.72 -3.77
CA PHE A 145 -5.81 -16.68 -3.93
C PHE A 145 -4.47 -15.98 -4.06
N PRO A 146 -3.41 -16.55 -3.47
CA PRO A 146 -2.09 -15.97 -3.53
C PRO A 146 -1.49 -16.12 -4.94
N VAL A 147 -0.86 -15.05 -5.41
CA VAL A 147 -0.01 -15.10 -6.60
C VAL A 147 1.44 -15.03 -6.12
N ASN A 148 2.25 -16.02 -6.50
CA ASN A 148 3.65 -16.06 -6.12
C ASN A 148 4.42 -14.89 -6.75
N TRP A 149 5.07 -14.10 -5.90
CA TRP A 149 5.89 -12.98 -6.31
C TRP A 149 7.28 -13.08 -5.71
N LEU A 150 8.30 -12.91 -6.53
CA LEU A 150 9.68 -12.93 -6.04
C LEU A 150 10.03 -11.58 -5.41
N ARG A 151 10.38 -11.59 -4.12
CA ARG A 151 10.87 -10.41 -3.40
C ARG A 151 12.38 -10.53 -3.18
N VAL A 152 13.11 -9.51 -3.58
CA VAL A 152 14.54 -9.38 -3.28
C VAL A 152 14.70 -8.28 -2.22
N ARG A 153 15.27 -8.63 -1.07
CA ARG A 153 15.61 -7.67 0.00
C ARG A 153 17.12 -7.50 0.04
N ASN A 154 17.57 -6.26 -0.13
CA ASN A 154 18.96 -5.90 0.06
C ASN A 154 19.12 -5.18 1.40
N SER A 155 19.96 -5.72 2.28
CA SER A 155 20.27 -5.03 3.53
C SER A 155 21.15 -3.81 3.26
N LEU A 156 20.77 -2.65 3.77
CA LEU A 156 21.58 -1.45 3.74
C LEU A 156 22.45 -1.30 5.00
N HIS A 157 22.23 -2.15 6.01
CA HIS A 157 22.90 -2.13 7.31
C HIS A 157 24.04 -3.15 7.37
N SER A 158 25.07 -2.99 6.57
CA SER A 158 26.23 -3.86 6.64
C SER A 158 27.48 -3.03 6.75
N SER A 159 28.48 -3.54 7.47
CA SER A 159 29.84 -2.99 7.55
C SER A 159 30.56 -2.97 6.20
N LYS A 160 30.05 -3.69 5.19
CA LYS A 160 30.60 -3.70 3.83
C LYS A 160 30.02 -2.56 3.00
N LYS A 161 30.85 -1.88 2.24
CA LYS A 161 30.42 -0.86 1.28
C LYS A 161 29.46 -1.46 0.25
N ALA A 162 28.51 -0.67 -0.23
CA ALA A 162 27.53 -1.13 -1.24
C ALA A 162 28.23 -1.69 -2.49
N GLU A 163 29.36 -1.11 -2.87
CA GLU A 163 30.17 -1.52 -4.02
C GLU A 163 30.70 -2.95 -3.91
N ASP A 164 31.03 -3.40 -2.69
CA ASP A 164 31.57 -4.75 -2.41
C ASP A 164 30.51 -5.86 -2.56
N ARG A 165 29.25 -5.48 -2.73
CA ARG A 165 28.11 -6.40 -2.90
C ARG A 165 27.68 -6.57 -4.33
N PHE A 166 28.18 -5.71 -5.23
CA PHE A 166 27.81 -5.82 -6.64
C PHE A 166 28.60 -6.92 -7.33
N SER A 167 27.95 -7.64 -8.23
CA SER A 167 28.67 -8.54 -9.13
C SER A 167 29.68 -7.76 -9.97
N PRO A 168 30.78 -8.41 -10.42
CA PRO A 168 31.77 -7.75 -11.26
C PRO A 168 31.17 -7.14 -12.57
N SER A 169 30.15 -7.80 -13.10
CA SER A 169 29.41 -7.29 -14.29
C SER A 169 28.67 -5.99 -13.96
N ARG A 170 27.97 -5.94 -12.82
CA ARG A 170 27.24 -4.74 -12.39
C ARG A 170 28.19 -3.57 -12.13
N LEU A 171 29.32 -3.81 -11.45
CA LEU A 171 30.35 -2.79 -11.22
C LEU A 171 30.88 -2.21 -12.53
N ARG A 172 31.12 -3.07 -13.54
CA ARG A 172 31.54 -2.61 -14.88
C ARG A 172 30.50 -1.71 -15.55
N GLN A 173 29.21 -2.09 -15.47
CA GLN A 173 28.10 -1.29 -16.01
C GLN A 173 28.01 0.07 -15.34
N ILE A 174 28.10 0.13 -14.00
CA ILE A 174 28.06 1.37 -13.23
C ILE A 174 29.24 2.27 -13.63
N LYS A 175 30.47 1.73 -13.61
CA LYS A 175 31.68 2.48 -14.03
C LYS A 175 31.57 3.02 -15.45
N LYS A 176 31.03 2.23 -16.39
CA LYS A 176 30.80 2.67 -17.76
C LYS A 176 29.76 3.79 -17.83
N GLY A 177 28.65 3.67 -17.08
CA GLY A 177 27.62 4.72 -17.01
C GLY A 177 28.19 6.04 -16.49
N LEU A 178 28.92 6.01 -15.37
CA LEU A 178 29.55 7.19 -14.79
C LEU A 178 30.58 7.83 -15.73
N LYS A 179 31.40 7.01 -16.40
CA LYS A 179 32.37 7.48 -17.42
C LYS A 179 31.67 8.15 -18.62
N ASN A 180 30.46 7.71 -18.96
CA ASN A 180 29.64 8.27 -20.04
C ASN A 180 28.81 9.49 -19.58
N GLY A 181 29.05 10.02 -18.36
CA GLY A 181 28.39 11.22 -17.87
C GLY A 181 27.06 10.97 -17.15
N ALA A 182 26.73 9.71 -16.84
CA ALA A 182 25.54 9.44 -16.01
C ALA A 182 25.70 10.06 -14.63
N LYS A 183 24.68 10.81 -14.20
CA LYS A 183 24.61 11.43 -12.87
C LYS A 183 23.37 10.92 -12.15
N VAL A 184 23.41 10.87 -10.84
CA VAL A 184 22.27 10.64 -9.99
C VAL A 184 22.05 11.92 -9.22
N GLU A 185 20.92 12.55 -9.41
CA GLU A 185 20.51 13.79 -8.77
C GLU A 185 19.15 13.57 -8.10
N GLU A 186 18.94 14.24 -6.99
CA GLU A 186 17.67 14.22 -6.28
C GLU A 186 16.81 15.38 -6.81
N ALA A 187 15.57 15.09 -7.20
CA ALA A 187 14.63 16.12 -7.63
C ALA A 187 14.03 16.83 -6.40
N HIS A 188 14.17 18.14 -6.32
CA HIS A 188 13.71 18.96 -5.20
C HIS A 188 12.53 19.85 -5.59
N THR A 189 12.26 20.03 -6.88
CA THR A 189 11.21 20.91 -7.38
C THR A 189 10.16 20.14 -8.20
N THR A 190 8.95 20.70 -8.24
CA THR A 190 7.87 20.12 -9.05
C THR A 190 8.20 20.10 -10.54
N ASP A 191 8.97 21.06 -11.03
CA ASP A 191 9.35 21.15 -12.44
C ASP A 191 10.35 20.06 -12.81
N GLU A 192 11.34 19.76 -11.97
CA GLU A 192 12.25 18.63 -12.16
C GLU A 192 11.51 17.29 -12.19
N ILE A 193 10.51 17.10 -11.31
CA ILE A 193 9.66 15.90 -11.31
C ILE A 193 8.85 15.81 -12.60
N ARG A 194 8.34 16.94 -13.11
CA ARG A 194 7.59 17.03 -14.36
C ARG A 194 8.44 16.66 -15.57
N ASP A 195 9.69 17.15 -15.62
CA ASP A 195 10.64 16.85 -16.69
C ASP A 195 11.03 15.37 -16.69
N PHE A 196 11.26 14.78 -15.53
CA PHE A 196 11.46 13.32 -15.41
C PHE A 196 10.26 12.54 -15.94
N SER A 197 9.04 12.96 -15.63
CA SER A 197 7.81 12.31 -16.11
C SER A 197 7.66 12.39 -17.62
N ARG A 198 8.07 13.49 -18.26
CA ARG A 198 8.07 13.66 -19.71
C ARG A 198 9.05 12.71 -20.40
N MET A 199 10.30 12.61 -19.89
CA MET A 199 11.31 11.68 -20.44
C MET A 199 10.88 10.21 -20.42
N ARG A 200 9.96 9.83 -19.51
CA ARG A 200 9.46 8.47 -19.40
C ARG A 200 8.30 8.14 -20.34
N SER A 201 7.69 9.13 -20.97
CA SER A 201 6.52 9.00 -21.87
C SER A 201 6.90 9.00 -23.35
N GLU A 202 8.17 9.23 -23.68
CA GLU A 202 8.79 9.04 -24.98
C GLU A 202 9.42 7.64 -25.09
#